data_d2139eaa81af0b4810f9e40f257997db
#
_entry.id   d2139eaa81af0b4810f9e40f257997db
#
_cell.length_a   1.000
_cell.length_b   1.000
_cell.length_c   1.000
_cell.angle_alpha   90.00
_cell.angle_beta   90.00
_cell.angle_gamma   90.00
#
_symmetry.space_group_name_H-M   'P 1'
#
loop_
_entity.id
_entity.type
_entity.pdbx_description
1 polymer ?
#
loop_
_entity_poly.entity_id
_entity_poly.type
_entity_poly.pdbx_seq_one_letter_code
_entity_poly.pdbx_strand_id
1 'polypeptide(L)'
;MKAILTYTTMIGNKVVEETKLFDTAKAKKICDVVNAFKYKVQEIYITAKGVIFIRNINEDSLEVANQKEIKKWIGEHEPDKYIKFFGEVEEG
;
A
#
# COMPACT_ATOMS: atom_id res chain seq x y z
N MET A 1 -5.59 -12.10 6.99
CA MET A 1 -6.10 -11.01 7.85
C MET A 1 -7.02 -10.11 7.06
N LYS A 2 -8.12 -9.68 7.65
CA LYS A 2 -9.05 -8.76 7.00
C LYS A 2 -9.62 -7.75 8.00
N ALA A 3 -9.97 -6.56 7.51
CA ALA A 3 -10.55 -5.49 8.30
C ALA A 3 -11.40 -4.57 7.43
N ILE A 4 -12.42 -3.98 8.05
CA ILE A 4 -13.21 -2.93 7.41
C ILE A 4 -12.57 -1.60 7.83
N LEU A 5 -12.11 -0.84 6.84
CA LEU A 5 -11.39 0.41 7.08
C LEU A 5 -12.10 1.58 6.41
N THR A 6 -12.12 2.70 7.09
CA THR A 6 -12.62 3.96 6.54
C THR A 6 -11.42 4.86 6.22
N TYR A 7 -11.41 5.42 5.03
CA TYR A 7 -10.33 6.27 4.55
C TYR A 7 -10.87 7.36 3.64
N THR A 8 -10.08 8.40 3.45
CA THR A 8 -10.44 9.51 2.57
C THR A 8 -9.72 9.38 1.23
N THR A 9 -10.43 9.73 0.16
CA THR A 9 -9.87 9.80 -1.18
C THR A 9 -10.37 11.07 -1.86
N MET A 10 -9.70 11.45 -2.95
CA MET A 10 -10.10 12.61 -3.74
C MET A 10 -10.77 12.12 -5.02
N ILE A 11 -11.96 12.63 -5.29
CA ILE A 11 -12.66 12.43 -6.58
C ILE A 11 -12.90 13.81 -7.16
N GLY A 12 -12.15 14.14 -8.22
CA GLY A 12 -12.11 15.51 -8.71
C GLY A 12 -11.51 16.44 -7.65
N ASN A 13 -12.22 17.49 -7.27
CA ASN A 13 -11.81 18.44 -6.23
C ASN A 13 -12.47 18.17 -4.88
N LYS A 14 -13.16 17.03 -4.75
CA LYS A 14 -13.88 16.70 -3.52
C LYS A 14 -13.15 15.64 -2.73
N VAL A 15 -13.09 15.82 -1.41
CA VAL A 15 -12.65 14.79 -0.47
C VAL A 15 -13.84 13.89 -0.17
N VAL A 16 -13.70 12.60 -0.38
CA VAL A 16 -14.75 11.61 -0.17
C VAL A 16 -14.26 10.58 0.84
N GLU A 17 -15.12 10.24 1.80
CA GLU A 17 -14.86 9.18 2.75
C GLU A 17 -15.43 7.86 2.21
N GLU A 18 -14.62 6.81 2.24
CA GLU A 18 -15.01 5.47 1.80
C GLU A 18 -14.76 4.45 2.90
N THR A 19 -15.64 3.46 2.99
CA THR A 19 -15.50 2.34 3.92
C THR A 19 -15.53 1.05 3.11
N LYS A 20 -14.46 0.25 3.20
CA LYS A 20 -14.32 -0.98 2.42
C LYS A 20 -13.65 -2.09 3.23
N LEU A 21 -13.86 -3.32 2.77
CA LEU A 21 -13.20 -4.50 3.32
C LEU A 21 -11.82 -4.67 2.65
N PHE A 22 -10.79 -4.77 3.48
CA PHE A 22 -9.43 -5.08 3.05
C PHE A 22 -9.05 -6.47 3.56
N ASP A 23 -8.54 -7.30 2.66
CA ASP A 23 -8.23 -8.70 2.96
C ASP A 23 -6.88 -9.07 2.32
N THR A 24 -5.89 -9.39 3.14
CA THR A 24 -4.56 -9.76 2.64
C THR A 24 -4.58 -11.05 1.81
N ALA A 25 -5.56 -11.94 2.05
CA ALA A 25 -5.70 -13.17 1.27
C ALA A 25 -6.17 -12.92 -0.17
N LYS A 26 -6.86 -11.81 -0.42
CA LYS A 26 -7.39 -11.45 -1.74
C LYS A 26 -6.56 -10.39 -2.46
N ALA A 27 -5.68 -9.73 -1.75
CA ALA A 27 -4.81 -8.70 -2.32
C ALA A 27 -3.49 -9.30 -2.81
N LYS A 28 -2.75 -8.54 -3.58
CA LYS A 28 -1.39 -8.90 -3.97
C LYS A 28 -0.39 -8.17 -3.07
N LYS A 29 0.60 -8.89 -2.58
CA LYS A 29 1.69 -8.27 -1.82
C LYS A 29 2.67 -7.61 -2.79
N ILE A 30 2.97 -6.33 -2.57
CA ILE A 30 3.96 -5.60 -3.36
C ILE A 30 5.35 -5.88 -2.81
N CYS A 31 5.57 -5.63 -1.51
CA CYS A 31 6.87 -5.81 -0.87
C CYS A 31 6.73 -5.82 0.66
N ASP A 32 7.84 -6.13 1.31
CA ASP A 32 8.00 -6.02 2.76
C ASP A 32 8.75 -4.75 3.10
N VAL A 33 8.49 -4.19 4.27
CA VAL A 33 9.31 -3.13 4.86
C VAL A 33 10.08 -3.74 6.02
N VAL A 34 11.41 -3.59 6.00
CA VAL A 34 12.28 -4.10 7.05
C VAL A 34 12.95 -2.95 7.79
N ASN A 35 13.25 -3.17 9.06
CA ASN A 35 13.97 -2.18 9.87
C ASN A 35 15.50 -2.32 9.69
N ALA A 36 16.26 -1.51 10.43
CA ALA A 36 17.72 -1.52 10.38
C ALA A 36 18.35 -2.88 10.75
N PHE A 37 17.65 -3.69 11.53
CA PHE A 37 18.06 -5.03 11.93
C PHE A 37 17.56 -6.11 10.98
N LYS A 38 16.96 -5.74 9.87
CA LYS A 38 16.37 -6.61 8.84
C LYS A 38 15.18 -7.46 9.31
N TYR A 39 14.53 -7.04 10.39
CA TYR A 39 13.24 -7.63 10.77
C TYR A 39 12.11 -6.98 9.98
N LYS A 40 11.20 -7.82 9.50
CA LYS A 40 10.02 -7.33 8.79
C LYS A 40 9.10 -6.62 9.78
N VAL A 41 8.78 -5.35 9.49
CA VAL A 41 7.90 -4.53 10.33
C VAL A 41 6.57 -4.21 9.68
N GLN A 42 6.52 -4.23 8.35
CA GLN A 42 5.29 -4.01 7.59
C GLN A 42 5.28 -4.84 6.31
N GLU A 43 4.08 -5.10 5.82
CA GLU A 43 3.85 -5.67 4.49
C GLU A 43 2.97 -4.70 3.71
N ILE A 44 3.30 -4.44 2.45
CA ILE A 44 2.55 -3.53 1.58
C ILE A 44 1.79 -4.35 0.56
N TYR A 45 0.47 -4.13 0.51
CA TYR A 45 -0.46 -4.84 -0.38
C TYR A 45 -1.18 -3.88 -1.31
N ILE A 46 -1.68 -4.42 -2.41
CA ILE A 46 -2.55 -3.68 -3.34
C ILE A 46 -3.79 -4.50 -3.65
N THR A 47 -4.95 -3.84 -3.60
CA THR A 47 -6.22 -4.48 -3.95
C THR A 47 -6.38 -4.59 -5.46
N ALA A 48 -7.36 -5.38 -5.91
CA ALA A 48 -7.70 -5.50 -7.33
C ALA A 48 -8.11 -4.16 -7.95
N LYS A 49 -8.61 -3.23 -7.14
CA LYS A 49 -9.00 -1.88 -7.58
C LYS A 49 -7.86 -0.87 -7.49
N GLY A 50 -6.66 -1.29 -7.09
CA GLY A 50 -5.48 -0.45 -7.07
C GLY A 50 -5.28 0.38 -5.81
N VAL A 51 -5.97 0.05 -4.70
CA VAL A 51 -5.78 0.74 -3.42
C VAL A 51 -4.67 0.05 -2.63
N ILE A 52 -3.68 0.82 -2.21
CA ILE A 52 -2.53 0.32 -1.44
C ILE A 52 -2.85 0.40 0.04
N PHE A 53 -2.64 -0.71 0.75
CA PHE A 53 -2.81 -0.77 2.20
C PHE A 53 -1.64 -1.52 2.84
N ILE A 54 -1.48 -1.33 4.14
CA ILE A 54 -0.33 -1.80 4.90
C ILE A 54 -0.80 -2.70 6.03
N ARG A 55 -0.11 -3.82 6.20
CA ARG A 55 -0.20 -4.64 7.39
C ARG A 55 0.96 -4.30 8.31
N ASN A 56 0.65 -3.85 9.52
CA ASN A 56 1.64 -3.60 10.57
C ASN A 56 1.86 -4.88 11.35
N ILE A 57 3.07 -5.43 11.30
CA ILE A 57 3.36 -6.76 11.86
C ILE A 57 3.25 -6.77 13.38
N ASN A 58 3.88 -5.81 14.06
CA ASN A 58 3.90 -5.77 15.52
C ASN A 58 2.52 -5.53 16.14
N GLU A 59 1.71 -4.72 15.50
CA GLU A 59 0.36 -4.37 15.97
C GLU A 59 -0.70 -5.33 15.46
N ASP A 60 -0.35 -6.17 14.48
CA ASP A 60 -1.24 -7.08 13.76
C ASP A 60 -2.50 -6.33 13.29
N SER A 61 -2.28 -5.23 12.59
CA SER A 61 -3.34 -4.33 12.12
C SER A 61 -3.17 -3.97 10.66
N LEU A 62 -4.27 -3.55 10.03
CA LEU A 62 -4.28 -3.04 8.67
C LEU A 62 -4.59 -1.54 8.68
N GLU A 63 -3.98 -0.81 7.75
CA GLU A 63 -4.30 0.59 7.52
C GLU A 63 -4.21 0.92 6.03
N VAL A 64 -5.01 1.88 5.57
CA VAL A 64 -4.93 2.37 4.20
C VAL A 64 -3.80 3.40 4.15
N ALA A 65 -2.85 3.19 3.24
CA ALA A 65 -1.73 4.09 3.07
C ALA A 65 -2.13 5.39 2.38
N ASN A 66 -1.39 6.47 2.63
CA ASN A 66 -1.43 7.63 1.76
C ASN A 66 -0.90 7.19 0.39
N GLN A 67 -1.76 7.16 -0.62
CA GLN A 67 -1.46 6.54 -1.91
C GLN A 67 -0.27 7.19 -2.61
N LYS A 68 -0.20 8.49 -2.59
CA LYS A 68 0.90 9.24 -3.23
C LYS A 68 2.23 8.99 -2.53
N GLU A 69 2.24 9.06 -1.22
CA GLU A 69 3.46 8.89 -0.42
C GLU A 69 3.98 7.45 -0.47
N ILE A 70 3.10 6.46 -0.39
CA ILE A 70 3.52 5.06 -0.43
C ILE A 70 4.05 4.67 -1.81
N LYS A 71 3.46 5.18 -2.89
CA LYS A 71 3.99 4.95 -4.24
C LYS A 71 5.38 5.54 -4.40
N LYS A 72 5.60 6.74 -3.88
CA LYS A 72 6.91 7.38 -3.89
C LYS A 72 7.93 6.53 -3.14
N TRP A 73 7.57 6.04 -1.96
CA TRP A 73 8.44 5.18 -1.16
C TRP A 73 8.81 3.90 -1.92
N ILE A 74 7.82 3.23 -2.53
CA ILE A 74 8.03 2.01 -3.32
C ILE A 74 9.01 2.30 -4.48
N GLY A 75 8.81 3.40 -5.18
CA GLY A 75 9.69 3.78 -6.29
C GLY A 75 11.12 4.02 -5.85
N GLU A 76 11.32 4.63 -4.68
CA GLU A 76 12.64 4.93 -4.16
C GLU A 76 13.38 3.70 -3.60
N HIS A 77 12.65 2.76 -2.98
CA HIS A 77 13.25 1.63 -2.26
C HIS A 77 13.10 0.30 -2.99
N GLU A 78 12.08 0.15 -3.83
CA GLU A 78 11.77 -1.08 -4.56
C GLU A 78 11.39 -0.75 -6.02
N PRO A 79 12.31 -0.17 -6.82
CA PRO A 79 11.97 0.31 -8.17
C PRO A 79 11.44 -0.78 -9.10
N ASP A 80 11.94 -2.01 -9.00
CA ASP A 80 11.44 -3.11 -9.82
C ASP A 80 10.00 -3.47 -9.48
N LYS A 81 9.62 -3.37 -8.22
CA LYS A 81 8.25 -3.59 -7.76
C LYS A 81 7.34 -2.46 -8.23
N TYR A 82 7.84 -1.23 -8.22
CA TYR A 82 7.10 -0.09 -8.76
C TYR A 82 6.73 -0.32 -10.23
N ILE A 83 7.70 -0.69 -11.05
CA ILE A 83 7.48 -0.97 -12.47
C ILE A 83 6.49 -2.12 -12.66
N LYS A 84 6.66 -3.19 -11.89
CA LYS A 84 5.78 -4.37 -11.97
C LYS A 84 4.32 -4.04 -11.70
N PHE A 85 4.04 -3.20 -10.69
CA PHE A 85 2.67 -2.92 -10.25
C PHE A 85 2.08 -1.64 -10.83
N PHE A 86 2.90 -0.66 -11.20
CA PHE A 86 2.42 0.66 -11.63
C PHE A 86 2.86 1.05 -13.05
N GLY A 87 3.76 0.28 -13.65
CA GLY A 87 4.23 0.52 -15.02
C GLY A 87 5.53 1.29 -15.11
N GLU A 88 6.03 1.39 -16.33
CA GLU A 88 7.29 2.05 -16.64
C GLU A 88 7.21 3.56 -16.41
N VAL A 89 8.34 4.15 -16.01
CA VAL A 89 8.54 5.59 -15.94
C VAL A 89 9.75 5.97 -16.76
N GLU A 90 9.79 7.21 -17.24
CA GLU A 90 10.93 7.71 -18.00
C GLU A 90 12.20 7.74 -17.14
N GLU A 91 13.33 7.43 -17.78
CA GLU A 91 14.62 7.59 -17.14
C GLU A 91 14.96 9.07 -16.98
N GLY A 92 15.57 9.37 -15.87
CA GLY A 92 16.00 10.74 -15.54
C GLY A 92 17.17 11.27 -16.36
#